data_7671440b3041b738eca8184602a696cc
#
_entry.id   7671440b3041b738eca8184602a696cc
#
_cell.length_a   1.000
_cell.length_b   1.000
_cell.length_c   1.000
_cell.angle_alpha   90.00
_cell.angle_beta   90.00
_cell.angle_gamma   90.00
#
_symmetry.space_group_name_H-M   'P 1'
#
loop_
_entity.id
_entity.type
_entity.pdbx_description
1 polymer ?
#
loop_
_entity_poly.entity_id
_entity_poly.type
_entity_poly.pdbx_seq_one_letter_code
_entity_poly.pdbx_strand_id
1 'polypeptide(L)'
;MSKIANSTKTVVFVTGAWMHTSSWDKFRSAFEAAGYTTYAPAWPYLEGKPAELRANPDKRLGKLTFKQIVDTYAAFIDTLPEQPIIIGHSMGGLITQLLLDRGYGVAGIAMDPGPTAGAFPGLISLLAALPPVLSGPSTPHLISREGFARNFANILSAEEQKAAYDDYVVLTSSRIFYQAAGMIGTGVNVKARKQPLLVLSAEHDRTVSPFLARQVYSLQKKAPSRTDFHEFRDRDHFLAGERGWEEVAQYTLDWAAQAA
;
A
#
# COMPACT_ATOMS: atom_id res chain seq x y z
N MET A 1 -31.25 -15.88 -17.55
CA MET A 1 -30.28 -16.63 -16.75
C MET A 1 -29.09 -15.68 -16.53
N SER A 2 -29.01 -15.07 -15.33
CA SER A 2 -27.86 -14.24 -14.93
C SER A 2 -26.64 -15.15 -14.88
N LYS A 3 -25.60 -14.85 -15.67
CA LYS A 3 -24.29 -15.46 -15.48
C LYS A 3 -23.87 -15.06 -14.06
N ILE A 4 -23.77 -16.05 -13.17
CA ILE A 4 -23.02 -15.90 -11.93
C ILE A 4 -21.62 -15.47 -12.38
N ALA A 5 -21.26 -14.22 -12.17
CA ALA A 5 -19.90 -13.79 -12.33
C ALA A 5 -19.07 -14.66 -11.38
N ASN A 6 -18.16 -15.46 -11.90
CA ASN A 6 -17.21 -16.19 -11.07
C ASN A 6 -16.42 -15.13 -10.30
N SER A 7 -16.73 -14.94 -9.03
CA SER A 7 -15.99 -14.06 -8.17
C SER A 7 -14.56 -14.59 -8.05
N THR A 8 -13.56 -13.77 -8.36
CA THR A 8 -12.16 -14.18 -8.18
C THR A 8 -11.89 -14.55 -6.73
N LYS A 9 -11.06 -15.56 -6.53
CA LYS A 9 -10.54 -15.96 -5.22
C LYS A 9 -9.04 -15.71 -5.10
N THR A 10 -8.49 -14.89 -5.99
CA THR A 10 -7.07 -14.52 -6.01
C THR A 10 -6.88 -13.11 -5.48
N VAL A 11 -5.94 -12.94 -4.57
CA VAL A 11 -5.55 -11.65 -3.97
C VAL A 11 -4.06 -11.41 -4.15
N VAL A 12 -3.71 -10.20 -4.59
CA VAL A 12 -2.32 -9.71 -4.61
C VAL A 12 -2.16 -8.57 -3.63
N PHE A 13 -1.30 -8.76 -2.64
CA PHE A 13 -0.93 -7.73 -1.67
C PHE A 13 0.26 -6.92 -2.16
N VAL A 14 0.18 -5.60 -2.04
CA VAL A 14 1.19 -4.64 -2.49
C VAL A 14 1.72 -3.86 -1.29
N THR A 15 2.98 -4.09 -0.94
CA THR A 15 3.62 -3.38 0.18
C THR A 15 3.83 -1.90 -0.11
N GLY A 16 3.86 -1.10 0.94
CA GLY A 16 4.27 0.29 0.91
C GLY A 16 5.78 0.48 1.04
N ALA A 17 6.20 1.74 1.12
CA ALA A 17 7.57 2.09 1.43
C ALA A 17 7.97 1.55 2.82
N TRP A 18 9.23 1.15 2.96
CA TRP A 18 9.86 0.62 4.18
C TRP A 18 9.32 -0.72 4.69
N MET A 19 8.29 -1.30 4.10
CA MET A 19 7.69 -2.53 4.62
C MET A 19 8.08 -3.76 3.78
N HIS A 20 8.50 -4.80 4.46
CA HIS A 20 8.73 -6.12 3.88
C HIS A 20 7.39 -6.84 3.64
N THR A 21 7.39 -7.78 2.70
CA THR A 21 6.17 -8.54 2.33
C THR A 21 5.59 -9.36 3.48
N SER A 22 6.41 -9.78 4.46
CA SER A 22 5.94 -10.47 5.67
C SER A 22 5.02 -9.62 6.55
N SER A 23 4.97 -8.30 6.36
CA SER A 23 3.98 -7.46 7.05
C SER A 23 2.53 -7.80 6.66
N TRP A 24 2.34 -8.53 5.58
CA TRP A 24 1.05 -9.03 5.12
C TRP A 24 0.67 -10.42 5.66
N ASP A 25 1.57 -11.13 6.37
CA ASP A 25 1.34 -12.54 6.73
C ASP A 25 0.05 -12.75 7.54
N LYS A 26 -0.30 -11.82 8.43
CA LYS A 26 -1.56 -11.83 9.19
C LYS A 26 -2.77 -11.72 8.25
N PHE A 27 -2.77 -10.74 7.36
CA PHE A 27 -3.83 -10.55 6.37
C PHE A 27 -3.94 -11.71 5.41
N ARG A 28 -2.81 -12.23 4.94
CA ARG A 28 -2.78 -13.41 4.07
C ARG A 28 -3.44 -14.60 4.76
N SER A 29 -3.07 -14.88 6.00
CA SER A 29 -3.67 -15.97 6.78
C SER A 29 -5.19 -15.81 6.93
N ALA A 30 -5.69 -14.59 7.17
CA ALA A 30 -7.12 -14.33 7.26
C ALA A 30 -7.84 -14.55 5.92
N PHE A 31 -7.27 -14.08 4.81
CA PHE A 31 -7.82 -14.28 3.48
C PHE A 31 -7.76 -15.74 3.04
N GLU A 32 -6.68 -16.45 3.34
CA GLU A 32 -6.52 -17.88 3.05
C GLU A 32 -7.53 -18.73 3.84
N ALA A 33 -7.76 -18.38 5.11
CA ALA A 33 -8.82 -19.02 5.92
C ALA A 33 -10.23 -18.77 5.34
N ALA A 34 -10.45 -17.66 4.64
CA ALA A 34 -11.69 -17.35 3.91
C ALA A 34 -11.73 -17.95 2.48
N GLY A 35 -10.76 -18.79 2.11
CA GLY A 35 -10.72 -19.53 0.85
C GLY A 35 -10.15 -18.74 -0.33
N TYR A 36 -9.36 -17.69 -0.09
CA TYR A 36 -8.62 -16.98 -1.13
C TYR A 36 -7.22 -17.58 -1.32
N THR A 37 -6.71 -17.51 -2.54
CA THR A 37 -5.30 -17.74 -2.85
C THR A 37 -4.59 -16.40 -2.79
N THR A 38 -3.54 -16.28 -1.98
CA THR A 38 -2.88 -14.99 -1.72
C THR A 38 -1.45 -14.95 -2.20
N TYR A 39 -1.05 -13.79 -2.70
CA TYR A 39 0.32 -13.51 -3.13
C TYR A 39 0.77 -12.15 -2.57
N ALA A 40 2.03 -12.05 -2.20
CA ALA A 40 2.66 -10.80 -1.77
C ALA A 40 4.06 -10.69 -2.39
N PRO A 41 4.16 -10.42 -3.70
CA PRO A 41 5.46 -10.30 -4.36
C PRO A 41 6.23 -9.08 -3.82
N ALA A 42 7.55 -9.25 -3.67
CA ALA A 42 8.43 -8.17 -3.23
C ALA A 42 8.62 -7.11 -4.33
N TRP A 43 8.95 -5.89 -3.94
CA TRP A 43 9.50 -4.93 -4.86
C TRP A 43 10.87 -5.41 -5.36
N PRO A 44 11.30 -5.03 -6.57
CA PRO A 44 12.65 -5.35 -7.04
C PRO A 44 13.71 -4.99 -6.00
N TYR A 45 14.66 -5.90 -5.80
CA TYR A 45 15.79 -5.77 -4.84
C TYR A 45 15.40 -5.88 -3.35
N LEU A 46 14.17 -6.29 -3.05
CA LEU A 46 13.69 -6.53 -1.67
C LEU A 46 13.31 -7.99 -1.41
N GLU A 47 13.87 -8.91 -2.18
CA GLU A 47 13.78 -10.35 -1.94
C GLU A 47 14.77 -10.75 -0.85
N GLY A 48 14.32 -11.47 0.19
CA GLY A 48 15.16 -11.93 1.30
C GLY A 48 14.59 -11.58 2.66
N LYS A 49 15.37 -11.74 3.72
CA LYS A 49 14.93 -11.44 5.08
C LYS A 49 15.16 -9.96 5.44
N PRO A 50 14.29 -9.30 6.23
CA PRO A 50 14.44 -7.89 6.59
C PRO A 50 15.81 -7.53 7.17
N ALA A 51 16.36 -8.37 8.07
CA ALA A 51 17.67 -8.11 8.66
C ALA A 51 18.80 -8.16 7.64
N GLU A 52 18.77 -9.09 6.68
CA GLU A 52 19.76 -9.22 5.62
C GLU A 52 19.69 -8.06 4.64
N LEU A 53 18.46 -7.63 4.27
CA LEU A 53 18.22 -6.49 3.40
C LEU A 53 18.70 -5.17 4.04
N ARG A 54 18.56 -5.03 5.38
CA ARG A 54 19.10 -3.87 6.10
C ARG A 54 20.63 -3.89 6.18
N ALA A 55 21.22 -5.07 6.38
CA ALA A 55 22.68 -5.21 6.51
C ALA A 55 23.40 -5.01 5.16
N ASN A 56 22.80 -5.46 4.06
CA ASN A 56 23.41 -5.45 2.74
C ASN A 56 22.44 -4.90 1.68
N PRO A 57 22.09 -3.60 1.72
CA PRO A 57 21.10 -3.03 0.82
C PRO A 57 21.62 -2.96 -0.63
N ASP A 58 20.81 -3.38 -1.58
CA ASP A 58 21.11 -3.21 -3.00
C ASP A 58 21.00 -1.71 -3.37
N LYS A 59 22.10 -1.15 -3.87
CA LYS A 59 22.16 0.29 -4.25
C LYS A 59 21.19 0.63 -5.40
N ARG A 60 20.78 -0.33 -6.22
CA ARG A 60 19.82 -0.14 -7.31
C ARG A 60 18.44 0.25 -6.77
N LEU A 61 18.08 -0.20 -5.56
CA LEU A 61 16.83 0.15 -4.89
C LEU A 61 16.60 1.67 -4.84
N GLY A 62 17.64 2.47 -4.56
CA GLY A 62 17.50 3.92 -4.45
C GLY A 62 17.02 4.62 -5.73
N LYS A 63 17.18 3.98 -6.88
CA LYS A 63 16.77 4.50 -8.20
C LYS A 63 15.44 3.93 -8.68
N LEU A 64 14.84 3.00 -7.95
CA LEU A 64 13.61 2.33 -8.34
C LEU A 64 12.45 3.34 -8.44
N THR A 65 11.74 3.31 -9.55
CA THR A 65 10.64 4.23 -9.87
C THR A 65 9.28 3.57 -9.69
N PHE A 66 8.20 4.37 -9.53
CA PHE A 66 6.83 3.83 -9.55
C PHE A 66 6.55 2.99 -10.79
N LYS A 67 6.99 3.46 -11.98
CA LYS A 67 6.79 2.71 -13.22
C LYS A 67 7.39 1.30 -13.12
N GLN A 68 8.63 1.17 -12.65
CA GLN A 68 9.29 -0.13 -12.52
C GLN A 68 8.60 -1.04 -11.51
N ILE A 69 8.16 -0.49 -10.38
CA ILE A 69 7.41 -1.26 -9.38
C ILE A 69 6.08 -1.74 -9.98
N VAL A 70 5.32 -0.85 -10.59
CA VAL A 70 4.03 -1.19 -11.23
C VAL A 70 4.23 -2.22 -12.35
N ASP A 71 5.28 -2.08 -13.17
CA ASP A 71 5.60 -3.05 -14.22
C ASP A 71 5.92 -4.45 -13.63
N THR A 72 6.61 -4.52 -12.48
CA THR A 72 6.88 -5.78 -11.78
C THR A 72 5.59 -6.45 -11.31
N TYR A 73 4.69 -5.71 -10.68
CA TYR A 73 3.40 -6.26 -10.27
C TYR A 73 2.51 -6.64 -11.45
N ALA A 74 2.50 -5.82 -12.51
CA ALA A 74 1.76 -6.11 -13.74
C ALA A 74 2.25 -7.43 -14.37
N ALA A 75 3.56 -7.58 -14.52
CA ALA A 75 4.15 -8.82 -15.05
C ALA A 75 3.85 -10.04 -14.16
N PHE A 76 3.83 -9.87 -12.83
CA PHE A 76 3.43 -10.93 -11.92
C PHE A 76 1.95 -11.30 -12.10
N ILE A 77 1.05 -10.32 -12.18
CA ILE A 77 -0.40 -10.53 -12.35
C ILE A 77 -0.67 -11.24 -13.70
N ASP A 78 0.09 -10.94 -14.74
CA ASP A 78 -0.03 -11.61 -16.06
C ASP A 78 0.30 -13.11 -15.99
N THR A 79 0.98 -13.60 -14.96
CA THR A 79 1.24 -15.02 -14.73
C THR A 79 0.10 -15.74 -14.01
N LEU A 80 -0.86 -15.01 -13.46
CA LEU A 80 -1.95 -15.60 -12.67
C LEU A 80 -3.05 -16.15 -13.58
N PRO A 81 -3.78 -17.18 -13.14
CA PRO A 81 -4.86 -17.79 -13.94
C PRO A 81 -6.09 -16.89 -14.08
N GLU A 82 -6.21 -15.87 -13.24
CA GLU A 82 -7.31 -14.91 -13.22
C GLU A 82 -6.88 -13.54 -12.72
N GLN A 83 -7.64 -12.51 -13.03
CA GLN A 83 -7.37 -11.16 -12.49
C GLN A 83 -7.67 -11.12 -10.99
N PRO A 84 -6.73 -10.65 -10.16
CA PRO A 84 -6.88 -10.66 -8.70
C PRO A 84 -7.67 -9.47 -8.18
N ILE A 85 -8.06 -9.53 -6.90
CA ILE A 85 -8.26 -8.34 -6.07
C ILE A 85 -6.88 -7.82 -5.67
N ILE A 86 -6.64 -6.53 -5.82
CA ILE A 86 -5.34 -5.91 -5.49
C ILE A 86 -5.50 -5.11 -4.19
N ILE A 87 -4.75 -5.45 -3.16
CA ILE A 87 -4.78 -4.79 -1.85
C ILE A 87 -3.42 -4.16 -1.57
N GLY A 88 -3.37 -2.85 -1.48
CA GLY A 88 -2.11 -2.16 -1.24
C GLY A 88 -2.17 -1.19 -0.07
N HIS A 89 -1.05 -1.09 0.66
CA HIS A 89 -0.89 -0.21 1.81
C HIS A 89 0.10 0.92 1.50
N SER A 90 -0.19 2.13 1.94
CA SER A 90 0.70 3.29 1.81
C SER A 90 1.05 3.58 0.32
N MET A 91 2.32 3.61 -0.04
CA MET A 91 2.75 3.67 -1.44
C MET A 91 2.21 2.49 -2.26
N GLY A 92 1.98 1.32 -1.64
CA GLY A 92 1.29 0.19 -2.26
C GLY A 92 -0.16 0.51 -2.61
N GLY A 93 -0.84 1.33 -1.81
CA GLY A 93 -2.19 1.83 -2.11
C GLY A 93 -2.23 2.76 -3.34
N LEU A 94 -1.18 3.55 -3.56
CA LEU A 94 -1.00 4.30 -4.81
C LEU A 94 -0.70 3.35 -5.98
N ILE A 95 0.18 2.36 -5.78
CA ILE A 95 0.51 1.35 -6.81
C ILE A 95 -0.75 0.56 -7.20
N THR A 96 -1.61 0.20 -6.25
CA THR A 96 -2.91 -0.40 -6.52
C THR A 96 -3.74 0.44 -7.49
N GLN A 97 -3.86 1.74 -7.25
CA GLN A 97 -4.59 2.65 -8.14
C GLN A 97 -3.96 2.72 -9.55
N LEU A 98 -2.62 2.73 -9.63
CA LEU A 98 -1.89 2.73 -10.90
C LEU A 98 -2.06 1.41 -11.69
N LEU A 99 -2.18 0.27 -10.99
CA LEU A 99 -2.47 -1.03 -11.60
C LEU A 99 -3.90 -1.07 -12.15
N LEU A 100 -4.89 -0.61 -11.36
CA LEU A 100 -6.28 -0.49 -11.83
C LEU A 100 -6.39 0.43 -13.06
N ASP A 101 -5.66 1.55 -13.08
CA ASP A 101 -5.62 2.48 -14.23
C ASP A 101 -5.12 1.80 -15.51
N ARG A 102 -4.22 0.83 -15.37
CA ARG A 102 -3.71 0.01 -16.48
C ARG A 102 -4.61 -1.18 -16.84
N GLY A 103 -5.74 -1.36 -16.15
CA GLY A 103 -6.71 -2.43 -16.39
C GLY A 103 -6.42 -3.73 -15.63
N TYR A 104 -5.45 -3.76 -14.73
CA TYR A 104 -5.17 -4.93 -13.90
C TYR A 104 -6.13 -5.00 -12.70
N GLY A 105 -6.46 -6.22 -12.31
CA GLY A 105 -7.33 -6.51 -11.19
C GLY A 105 -8.83 -6.34 -11.48
N VAL A 106 -9.66 -7.05 -10.70
CA VAL A 106 -11.12 -6.93 -10.75
C VAL A 106 -11.65 -5.90 -9.77
N ALA A 107 -10.92 -5.67 -8.68
CA ALA A 107 -11.21 -4.69 -7.63
C ALA A 107 -9.91 -4.23 -6.95
N GLY A 108 -9.92 -3.09 -6.29
CA GLY A 108 -8.79 -2.59 -5.51
C GLY A 108 -9.17 -2.15 -4.10
N ILE A 109 -8.25 -2.35 -3.16
CA ILE A 109 -8.33 -1.79 -1.80
C ILE A 109 -7.03 -1.02 -1.54
N ALA A 110 -7.15 0.27 -1.31
CA ALA A 110 -6.04 1.18 -1.06
C ALA A 110 -6.09 1.63 0.41
N MET A 111 -5.25 1.00 1.25
CA MET A 111 -5.16 1.27 2.69
C MET A 111 -4.16 2.41 2.90
N ASP A 112 -4.59 3.49 3.53
CA ASP A 112 -3.78 4.70 3.76
C ASP A 112 -2.92 5.10 2.53
N PRO A 113 -3.55 5.32 1.35
CA PRO A 113 -2.83 5.39 0.09
C PRO A 113 -1.92 6.61 -0.01
N GLY A 114 -0.70 6.41 -0.52
CA GLY A 114 0.18 7.50 -0.94
C GLY A 114 -0.49 8.44 -1.95
N PRO A 115 0.05 9.67 -2.15
CA PRO A 115 -0.60 10.73 -2.91
C PRO A 115 -0.69 10.40 -4.40
N THR A 116 -1.92 10.24 -4.90
CA THR A 116 -2.22 10.27 -6.33
C THR A 116 -2.08 11.72 -6.84
N ALA A 117 -1.61 11.91 -8.07
CA ALA A 117 -1.49 13.24 -8.65
C ALA A 117 -2.81 14.01 -8.55
N GLY A 118 -2.73 15.23 -8.02
CA GLY A 118 -3.90 16.06 -7.70
C GLY A 118 -4.41 15.95 -6.26
N ALA A 119 -3.93 14.98 -5.46
CA ALA A 119 -4.17 14.94 -4.03
C ALA A 119 -3.07 15.74 -3.30
N PHE A 120 -3.48 16.70 -2.49
CA PHE A 120 -2.53 17.46 -1.67
C PHE A 120 -2.24 16.72 -0.36
N PRO A 121 -0.98 16.43 -0.03
CA PRO A 121 -0.64 15.57 1.11
C PRO A 121 -0.90 16.20 2.48
N GLY A 122 -0.98 17.53 2.58
CA GLY A 122 -1.05 18.23 3.86
C GLY A 122 0.31 18.27 4.58
N LEU A 123 0.39 19.06 5.66
CA LEU A 123 1.67 19.31 6.36
C LEU A 123 2.24 18.05 7.03
N ILE A 124 1.40 17.23 7.65
CA ILE A 124 1.82 16.02 8.37
C ILE A 124 2.53 15.05 7.42
N SER A 125 1.89 14.72 6.29
CA SER A 125 2.46 13.79 5.31
C SER A 125 3.69 14.36 4.60
N LEU A 126 3.75 15.68 4.40
CA LEU A 126 4.94 16.35 3.86
C LEU A 126 6.14 16.23 4.81
N LEU A 127 5.93 16.44 6.11
CA LEU A 127 6.99 16.28 7.13
C LEU A 127 7.45 14.83 7.25
N ALA A 128 6.54 13.86 7.17
CA ALA A 128 6.89 12.44 7.18
C ALA A 128 7.70 12.02 5.94
N ALA A 129 7.44 12.64 4.78
CA ALA A 129 8.16 12.37 3.53
C ALA A 129 9.50 13.11 3.42
N LEU A 130 9.80 14.07 4.29
CA LEU A 130 10.99 14.91 4.19
C LEU A 130 12.33 14.14 4.30
N PRO A 131 12.50 13.18 5.26
CA PRO A 131 13.77 12.46 5.39
C PRO A 131 14.20 11.70 4.12
N PRO A 132 13.35 10.90 3.44
CA PRO A 132 13.74 10.25 2.18
C PRO A 132 14.00 11.25 1.05
N VAL A 133 13.32 12.40 1.03
CA VAL A 133 13.62 13.46 0.06
C VAL A 133 15.00 14.07 0.34
N LEU A 134 15.36 14.35 1.58
CA LEU A 134 16.67 14.89 1.94
C LEU A 134 17.83 13.90 1.70
N SER A 135 17.54 12.60 1.63
CA SER A 135 18.55 11.57 1.34
C SER A 135 19.08 11.58 -0.10
N GLY A 136 18.42 12.33 -0.98
CA GLY A 136 18.77 12.41 -2.40
C GLY A 136 18.05 11.40 -3.29
N PRO A 137 17.83 11.73 -4.59
CA PRO A 137 16.87 11.03 -5.47
C PRO A 137 17.34 9.66 -5.97
N SER A 138 18.44 9.13 -5.47
CA SER A 138 19.01 7.85 -5.94
C SER A 138 19.58 7.01 -4.81
N THR A 139 19.22 7.32 -3.56
CA THR A 139 19.74 6.67 -2.36
C THR A 139 18.67 5.73 -1.78
N PRO A 140 19.00 4.48 -1.44
CA PRO A 140 18.14 3.69 -0.60
C PRO A 140 17.99 4.36 0.77
N HIS A 141 16.77 4.50 1.26
CA HIS A 141 16.47 5.17 2.52
C HIS A 141 15.86 4.19 3.53
N LEU A 142 16.42 4.15 4.73
CA LEU A 142 15.86 3.44 5.87
C LEU A 142 15.21 4.45 6.82
N ILE A 143 13.94 4.23 7.16
CA ILE A 143 13.31 5.03 8.20
C ILE A 143 14.00 4.76 9.54
N SER A 144 14.27 5.79 10.34
CA SER A 144 14.83 5.58 11.68
C SER A 144 13.82 4.94 12.62
N ARG A 145 14.30 4.31 13.71
CA ARG A 145 13.41 3.73 14.73
C ARG A 145 12.48 4.77 15.33
N GLU A 146 13.01 5.95 15.61
CA GLU A 146 12.24 7.08 16.14
C GLU A 146 11.22 7.59 15.12
N GLY A 147 11.59 7.64 13.83
CA GLY A 147 10.71 8.03 12.73
C GLY A 147 9.56 7.03 12.56
N PHE A 148 9.86 5.73 12.60
CA PHE A 148 8.87 4.67 12.55
C PHE A 148 7.92 4.73 13.76
N ALA A 149 8.46 4.80 14.97
CA ALA A 149 7.68 4.88 16.19
C ALA A 149 6.77 6.12 16.25
N ARG A 150 7.27 7.27 15.78
CA ARG A 150 6.53 8.54 15.85
C ARG A 150 5.46 8.70 14.78
N ASN A 151 5.71 8.19 13.56
CA ASN A 151 4.89 8.51 12.40
C ASN A 151 4.14 7.31 11.83
N PHE A 152 4.70 6.10 11.97
CA PHE A 152 4.19 4.90 11.32
C PHE A 152 3.42 3.98 12.29
N ALA A 153 3.97 3.76 13.48
CA ALA A 153 3.43 2.87 14.51
C ALA A 153 3.23 3.64 15.83
N ASN A 154 2.61 4.80 15.76
CA ASN A 154 2.61 5.80 16.84
C ASN A 154 1.63 5.51 17.99
N ILE A 155 0.73 4.54 17.85
CA ILE A 155 -0.16 4.10 18.93
C ILE A 155 0.31 2.81 19.60
N LEU A 156 1.33 2.15 19.06
CA LEU A 156 1.90 0.93 19.64
C LEU A 156 2.78 1.25 20.84
N SER A 157 2.89 0.29 21.77
CA SER A 157 3.88 0.35 22.85
C SER A 157 5.32 0.34 22.31
N ALA A 158 6.27 0.81 23.09
CA ALA A 158 7.69 0.83 22.68
C ALA A 158 8.23 -0.58 22.34
N GLU A 159 7.74 -1.61 23.03
CA GLU A 159 8.08 -3.00 22.77
C GLU A 159 7.51 -3.49 21.43
N GLU A 160 6.23 -3.22 21.17
CA GLU A 160 5.57 -3.54 19.90
C GLU A 160 6.21 -2.79 18.73
N GLN A 161 6.54 -1.49 18.90
CA GLN A 161 7.25 -0.68 17.91
C GLN A 161 8.61 -1.29 17.56
N LYS A 162 9.36 -1.72 18.59
CA LYS A 162 10.68 -2.36 18.40
C LYS A 162 10.53 -3.68 17.62
N ALA A 163 9.61 -4.54 18.03
CA ALA A 163 9.35 -5.82 17.36
C ALA A 163 8.94 -5.61 15.90
N ALA A 164 7.97 -4.74 15.64
CA ALA A 164 7.49 -4.44 14.29
C ALA A 164 8.61 -3.86 13.39
N TYR A 165 9.46 -2.99 13.95
CA TYR A 165 10.61 -2.47 13.22
C TYR A 165 11.60 -3.58 12.84
N ASP A 166 11.96 -4.44 13.80
CA ASP A 166 12.94 -5.50 13.58
C ASP A 166 12.44 -6.55 12.59
N ASP A 167 11.16 -6.88 12.64
CA ASP A 167 10.53 -7.94 11.84
C ASP A 167 10.17 -7.48 10.42
N TYR A 168 9.79 -6.21 10.22
CA TYR A 168 9.17 -5.79 8.96
C TYR A 168 9.87 -4.65 8.25
N VAL A 169 10.65 -3.79 8.93
CA VAL A 169 11.19 -2.61 8.27
C VAL A 169 12.38 -2.96 7.39
N VAL A 170 12.34 -2.49 6.14
CA VAL A 170 13.40 -2.59 5.13
C VAL A 170 13.68 -1.23 4.52
N LEU A 171 14.74 -1.10 3.72
CA LEU A 171 14.99 0.13 2.97
C LEU A 171 13.93 0.33 1.88
N THR A 172 13.79 1.56 1.45
CA THR A 172 12.94 1.94 0.31
C THR A 172 13.68 2.80 -0.69
N SER A 173 13.09 2.99 -1.86
CA SER A 173 13.60 3.94 -2.85
C SER A 173 13.29 5.38 -2.46
N SER A 174 14.30 6.25 -2.35
CA SER A 174 14.05 7.69 -2.24
C SER A 174 13.43 8.28 -3.50
N ARG A 175 13.69 7.69 -4.68
CA ARG A 175 13.16 8.16 -5.96
C ARG A 175 11.64 8.28 -5.98
N ILE A 176 10.92 7.34 -5.37
CA ILE A 176 9.44 7.38 -5.35
C ILE A 176 8.90 8.58 -4.56
N PHE A 177 9.60 9.05 -3.53
CA PHE A 177 9.20 10.24 -2.79
C PHE A 177 9.39 11.52 -3.62
N TYR A 178 10.48 11.61 -4.39
CA TYR A 178 10.65 12.68 -5.38
C TYR A 178 9.57 12.65 -6.46
N GLN A 179 9.23 11.46 -6.95
CA GLN A 179 8.18 11.28 -7.93
C GLN A 179 6.81 11.66 -7.36
N ALA A 180 6.50 11.26 -6.13
CA ALA A 180 5.26 11.63 -5.46
C ALA A 180 5.17 13.14 -5.23
N ALA A 181 6.24 13.78 -4.74
CA ALA A 181 6.31 15.23 -4.55
C ALA A 181 6.16 16.01 -5.86
N GLY A 182 6.74 15.52 -6.95
CA GLY A 182 6.65 16.11 -8.29
C GLY A 182 5.43 15.64 -9.10
N MET A 183 4.57 14.82 -8.53
CA MET A 183 3.44 14.16 -9.24
C MET A 183 3.86 13.39 -10.49
N ILE A 184 5.09 12.84 -10.50
CA ILE A 184 5.67 12.14 -11.65
C ILE A 184 5.31 10.65 -11.56
N GLY A 185 4.52 10.15 -12.53
CA GLY A 185 4.13 8.73 -12.58
C GLY A 185 3.12 8.32 -11.49
N THR A 186 2.45 9.28 -10.85
CA THR A 186 1.42 9.07 -9.83
C THR A 186 0.02 9.44 -10.32
N GLY A 187 -0.12 9.85 -11.59
CA GLY A 187 -1.39 10.18 -12.19
C GLY A 187 -2.20 8.95 -12.58
N VAL A 188 -3.52 9.02 -12.37
CA VAL A 188 -4.49 8.00 -12.77
C VAL A 188 -5.62 8.65 -13.59
N ASN A 189 -6.09 7.97 -14.61
CA ASN A 189 -7.27 8.39 -15.36
C ASN A 189 -8.55 7.92 -14.66
N VAL A 190 -8.92 8.61 -13.60
CA VAL A 190 -10.05 8.26 -12.75
C VAL A 190 -11.34 8.03 -13.55
N LYS A 191 -11.58 8.82 -14.62
CA LYS A 191 -12.79 8.70 -15.44
C LYS A 191 -12.84 7.41 -16.28
N ALA A 192 -11.68 6.77 -16.52
CA ALA A 192 -11.60 5.51 -17.26
C ALA A 192 -11.65 4.27 -16.35
N ARG A 193 -11.49 4.43 -15.03
CA ARG A 193 -11.49 3.30 -14.09
C ARG A 193 -12.85 2.59 -14.08
N LYS A 194 -12.82 1.28 -14.32
CA LYS A 194 -14.00 0.41 -14.36
C LYS A 194 -14.16 -0.45 -13.10
N GLN A 195 -13.06 -0.70 -12.42
CA GLN A 195 -13.01 -1.54 -11.22
C GLN A 195 -13.52 -0.78 -9.99
N PRO A 196 -14.23 -1.45 -9.07
CA PRO A 196 -14.54 -0.89 -7.77
C PRO A 196 -13.24 -0.64 -6.96
N LEU A 197 -13.25 0.38 -6.13
CA LEU A 197 -12.13 0.76 -5.26
C LEU A 197 -12.63 1.09 -3.86
N LEU A 198 -12.02 0.49 -2.86
CA LEU A 198 -12.14 0.90 -1.47
C LEU A 198 -10.90 1.72 -1.08
N VAL A 199 -11.12 2.87 -0.47
CA VAL A 199 -10.06 3.66 0.18
C VAL A 199 -10.24 3.57 1.68
N LEU A 200 -9.22 3.10 2.39
CA LEU A 200 -9.20 3.05 3.85
C LEU A 200 -8.30 4.15 4.41
N SER A 201 -8.63 4.59 5.61
CA SER A 201 -7.88 5.59 6.36
C SER A 201 -7.79 5.19 7.82
N ALA A 202 -6.70 5.56 8.50
CA ALA A 202 -6.50 5.41 9.93
C ALA A 202 -6.50 6.78 10.61
N GLU A 203 -7.30 6.95 11.67
CA GLU A 203 -7.53 8.25 12.35
C GLU A 203 -6.24 8.89 12.86
N HIS A 204 -5.31 8.08 13.38
CA HIS A 204 -4.06 8.55 13.98
C HIS A 204 -2.84 8.42 13.07
N ASP A 205 -3.05 8.18 11.76
CA ASP A 205 -1.97 8.09 10.79
C ASP A 205 -1.20 9.41 10.66
N ARG A 206 0.11 9.34 10.94
CA ARG A 206 1.04 10.47 10.83
C ARG A 206 1.99 10.36 9.63
N THR A 207 1.84 9.34 8.82
CA THR A 207 2.58 9.15 7.55
C THR A 207 1.72 9.56 6.36
N VAL A 208 0.55 8.95 6.22
CA VAL A 208 -0.49 9.32 5.26
C VAL A 208 -1.68 9.84 6.07
N SER A 209 -1.71 11.12 6.33
CA SER A 209 -2.75 11.70 7.19
C SER A 209 -4.17 11.40 6.67
N PRO A 210 -5.18 11.30 7.55
CA PRO A 210 -6.58 11.14 7.14
C PRO A 210 -7.02 12.20 6.13
N PHE A 211 -6.44 13.39 6.22
CA PHE A 211 -6.67 14.46 5.22
C PHE A 211 -6.25 13.99 3.82
N LEU A 212 -5.05 13.41 3.67
CA LEU A 212 -4.56 12.92 2.39
C LEU A 212 -5.43 11.78 1.86
N ALA A 213 -5.77 10.79 2.70
CA ALA A 213 -6.63 9.67 2.30
C ALA A 213 -8.00 10.17 1.79
N ARG A 214 -8.59 11.17 2.45
CA ARG A 214 -9.84 11.81 1.99
C ARG A 214 -9.66 12.58 0.69
N GLN A 215 -8.49 13.20 0.42
CA GLN A 215 -8.19 13.83 -0.87
C GLN A 215 -8.13 12.78 -1.99
N VAL A 216 -7.44 11.65 -1.76
CA VAL A 216 -7.39 10.53 -2.70
C VAL A 216 -8.79 10.00 -2.99
N TYR A 217 -9.60 9.74 -1.95
CA TYR A 217 -11.00 9.34 -2.12
C TYR A 217 -11.80 10.37 -2.93
N SER A 218 -11.65 11.67 -2.64
CA SER A 218 -12.36 12.73 -3.33
C SER A 218 -12.02 12.82 -4.83
N LEU A 219 -10.82 12.43 -5.21
CA LEU A 219 -10.44 12.27 -6.61
C LEU A 219 -11.07 11.01 -7.20
N GLN A 220 -10.90 9.87 -6.53
CA GLN A 220 -11.28 8.55 -7.01
C GLN A 220 -12.80 8.36 -7.14
N LYS A 221 -13.62 9.00 -6.29
CA LYS A 221 -15.08 8.94 -6.37
C LYS A 221 -15.67 9.60 -7.62
N LYS A 222 -14.85 10.28 -8.43
CA LYS A 222 -15.26 10.82 -9.74
C LYS A 222 -15.26 9.73 -10.83
N ALA A 223 -14.81 8.51 -10.53
CA ALA A 223 -14.90 7.38 -11.44
C ALA A 223 -16.36 6.96 -11.67
N PRO A 224 -16.69 6.38 -12.83
CA PRO A 224 -18.02 5.82 -13.06
C PRO A 224 -18.29 4.55 -12.23
N SER A 225 -17.24 3.89 -11.75
CA SER A 225 -17.34 2.68 -10.93
C SER A 225 -17.43 3.00 -9.44
N ARG A 226 -17.95 2.04 -8.67
CA ARG A 226 -18.09 2.12 -7.21
C ARG A 226 -16.78 2.58 -6.57
N THR A 227 -16.86 3.55 -5.66
CA THR A 227 -15.73 3.97 -4.83
C THR A 227 -16.24 4.19 -3.41
N ASP A 228 -15.73 3.42 -2.48
CA ASP A 228 -16.09 3.47 -1.08
C ASP A 228 -14.93 4.05 -0.24
N PHE A 229 -15.28 4.55 0.93
CA PHE A 229 -14.32 5.07 1.90
C PHE A 229 -14.72 4.62 3.31
N HIS A 230 -13.71 4.20 4.08
CA HIS A 230 -13.88 3.93 5.50
C HIS A 230 -12.67 4.43 6.28
N GLU A 231 -12.90 5.03 7.44
CA GLU A 231 -11.85 5.49 8.36
C GLU A 231 -11.96 4.72 9.67
N PHE A 232 -10.89 4.00 10.01
CA PHE A 232 -10.79 3.28 11.27
C PHE A 232 -10.39 4.23 12.39
N ARG A 233 -11.14 4.20 13.48
CA ARG A 233 -10.80 4.93 14.70
C ARG A 233 -9.73 4.22 15.49
N ASP A 234 -8.97 4.97 16.27
CA ASP A 234 -7.93 4.45 17.15
C ASP A 234 -6.92 3.54 16.41
N ARG A 235 -6.62 3.88 15.14
CA ARG A 235 -5.65 3.17 14.30
C ARG A 235 -4.62 4.15 13.76
N ASP A 236 -3.39 3.63 13.52
CA ASP A 236 -2.30 4.40 12.90
C ASP A 236 -1.92 3.83 11.52
N HIS A 237 -0.78 4.28 10.99
CA HIS A 237 -0.35 3.86 9.66
C HIS A 237 -0.06 2.36 9.53
N PHE A 238 0.14 1.63 10.63
CA PHE A 238 0.45 0.19 10.62
C PHE A 238 -0.81 -0.70 10.63
N LEU A 239 -1.89 -0.30 9.96
CA LEU A 239 -3.19 -0.99 9.91
C LEU A 239 -3.12 -2.50 9.71
N ALA A 240 -2.16 -3.00 8.91
CA ALA A 240 -2.05 -4.43 8.60
C ALA A 240 -1.39 -5.27 9.70
N GLY A 241 -0.71 -4.65 10.66
CA GLY A 241 0.08 -5.38 11.65
C GLY A 241 -0.11 -4.95 13.10
N GLU A 242 -0.75 -3.82 13.34
CA GLU A 242 -1.02 -3.30 14.69
C GLU A 242 -2.05 -4.13 15.46
N ARG A 243 -2.26 -3.80 16.74
CA ARG A 243 -3.32 -4.41 17.55
C ARG A 243 -4.68 -4.06 16.96
N GLY A 244 -5.54 -5.07 16.76
CA GLY A 244 -6.87 -4.91 16.14
C GLY A 244 -6.85 -4.96 14.60
N TRP A 245 -5.75 -5.40 14.00
CA TRP A 245 -5.65 -5.68 12.56
C TRP A 245 -6.76 -6.63 12.06
N GLU A 246 -7.29 -7.48 12.93
CA GLU A 246 -8.37 -8.43 12.61
C GLU A 246 -9.65 -7.72 12.16
N GLU A 247 -9.99 -6.59 12.78
CA GLU A 247 -11.13 -5.76 12.39
C GLU A 247 -10.93 -5.20 10.97
N VAL A 248 -9.72 -4.72 10.69
CA VAL A 248 -9.38 -4.18 9.36
C VAL A 248 -9.40 -5.30 8.31
N ALA A 249 -8.85 -6.48 8.64
CA ALA A 249 -8.86 -7.63 7.76
C ALA A 249 -10.29 -8.13 7.48
N GLN A 250 -11.14 -8.20 8.50
CA GLN A 250 -12.53 -8.62 8.32
C GLN A 250 -13.31 -7.62 7.46
N TYR A 251 -13.15 -6.32 7.70
CA TYR A 251 -13.78 -5.29 6.87
C TYR A 251 -13.36 -5.38 5.40
N THR A 252 -12.06 -5.60 5.15
CA THR A 252 -11.54 -5.77 3.79
C THR A 252 -12.05 -7.04 3.13
N LEU A 253 -12.16 -8.14 3.86
CA LEU A 253 -12.74 -9.41 3.39
C LEU A 253 -14.21 -9.24 2.99
N ASP A 254 -15.02 -8.62 3.85
CA ASP A 254 -16.46 -8.41 3.61
C ASP A 254 -16.68 -7.52 2.38
N TRP A 255 -15.86 -6.47 2.22
CA TRP A 255 -15.93 -5.62 1.04
C TRP A 255 -15.47 -6.35 -0.23
N ALA A 256 -14.37 -7.10 -0.16
CA ALA A 256 -13.84 -7.87 -1.28
C ALA A 256 -14.85 -8.89 -1.80
N ALA A 257 -15.55 -9.58 -0.90
CA ALA A 257 -16.60 -10.56 -1.26
C ALA A 257 -17.79 -9.93 -2.00
N GLN A 258 -18.02 -8.64 -1.88
CA GLN A 258 -19.10 -7.91 -2.55
C GLN A 258 -18.66 -7.25 -3.85
N ALA A 259 -17.36 -7.05 -4.03
CA ALA A 259 -16.80 -6.24 -5.11
C ALA A 259 -16.21 -7.08 -6.27
N ALA A 260 -15.96 -8.36 -6.05
CA ALA A 260 -15.29 -9.28 -6.99
C ALA A 260 -16.25 -10.25 -7.67
#